data_4ad2e2c36195c8f71594f2b59aacc42f
#
_entry.id   4ad2e2c36195c8f71594f2b59aacc42f
#
_cell.length_a   1.000
_cell.length_b   1.000
_cell.length_c   1.000
_cell.angle_alpha   90.00
_cell.angle_beta   90.00
_cell.angle_gamma   90.00
#
_symmetry.space_group_name_H-M   'P 1'
#
loop_
_entity.id
_entity.type
_entity.pdbx_description
1 polymer ?
#
loop_
_entity_poly.entity_id
_entity_poly.type
_entity_poly.pdbx_seq_one_letter_code
_entity_poly.pdbx_strand_id
1 'polypeptide(L)'
;TSVSRRKFIKNTFLGSIAASSISFNHKDSNLKKFKVPRIISTWNHGLDANKVAWKNLKDGKGGLTAVEYGVRVSEDDPNERSVGLGGLPDRKGNVTLDACIMDKNNDCGAVSFLQNIKNPISVARLVMEKTPHVMLTGQGAYDFAIEQGFKSENLLTDKSREDWLKWLEKSNYKPTINIE
;
A
#
# COMPACT_ATOMS: atom_id res chain seq x y z
N THR A 1 14.60 -48.24 -2.43
CA THR A 1 13.31 -48.79 -2.89
C THR A 1 12.45 -47.63 -3.36
N SER A 2 12.32 -47.45 -4.69
CA SER A 2 11.53 -46.39 -5.28
C SER A 2 10.02 -46.67 -5.08
N VAL A 3 9.36 -45.74 -4.43
CA VAL A 3 7.90 -45.80 -4.29
C VAL A 3 7.26 -45.47 -5.65
N SER A 4 6.47 -46.40 -6.19
CA SER A 4 5.79 -46.19 -7.46
C SER A 4 4.82 -45.00 -7.39
N ARG A 5 4.76 -44.17 -8.45
CA ARG A 5 3.86 -42.99 -8.55
C ARG A 5 2.42 -43.29 -8.22
N ARG A 6 1.92 -44.51 -8.57
CA ARG A 6 0.56 -44.99 -8.22
C ARG A 6 0.37 -45.20 -6.72
N LYS A 7 1.39 -45.69 -5.99
CA LYS A 7 1.33 -45.85 -4.53
C LYS A 7 1.35 -44.48 -3.83
N PHE A 8 2.14 -43.56 -4.35
CA PHE A 8 2.18 -42.18 -3.82
C PHE A 8 0.82 -41.50 -3.94
N ILE A 9 0.20 -41.54 -5.14
CA ILE A 9 -1.13 -40.93 -5.39
C ILE A 9 -2.22 -41.57 -4.51
N LYS A 10 -2.25 -42.92 -4.36
CA LYS A 10 -3.20 -43.58 -3.48
C LYS A 10 -3.04 -43.16 -2.01
N ASN A 11 -1.82 -43.09 -1.53
CA ASN A 11 -1.56 -42.71 -0.14
C ASN A 11 -1.88 -41.25 0.15
N THR A 12 -1.65 -40.35 -0.83
CA THR A 12 -1.99 -38.91 -0.73
C THR A 12 -3.52 -38.76 -0.73
N PHE A 13 -4.25 -39.50 -1.55
CA PHE A 13 -5.71 -39.44 -1.61
C PHE A 13 -6.37 -39.93 -0.31
N LEU A 14 -5.85 -41.02 0.27
CA LEU A 14 -6.31 -41.55 1.57
C LEU A 14 -5.97 -40.56 2.73
N GLY A 15 -4.82 -39.90 2.67
CA GLY A 15 -4.44 -38.88 3.64
C GLY A 15 -5.32 -37.62 3.57
N SER A 16 -5.77 -37.23 2.37
CA SER A 16 -6.65 -36.08 2.17
C SER A 16 -8.06 -36.30 2.72
N ILE A 17 -8.59 -37.52 2.64
CA ILE A 17 -9.91 -37.88 3.21
C ILE A 17 -9.86 -37.86 4.74
N ALA A 18 -8.75 -38.29 5.34
CA ALA A 18 -8.58 -38.24 6.80
C ALA A 18 -8.41 -36.80 7.33
N ALA A 19 -7.80 -35.93 6.53
CA ALA A 19 -7.62 -34.51 6.90
C ALA A 19 -8.90 -33.68 6.76
N SER A 20 -9.82 -34.06 5.87
CA SER A 20 -11.11 -33.36 5.69
C SER A 20 -12.11 -33.57 6.83
N SER A 21 -11.85 -34.51 7.74
CA SER A 21 -12.67 -34.72 8.95
C SER A 21 -12.18 -33.90 10.16
N ILE A 22 -11.07 -33.14 10.02
CA ILE A 22 -10.72 -32.12 10.99
C ILE A 22 -11.59 -30.93 10.68
N SER A 23 -12.83 -30.91 11.18
CA SER A 23 -13.61 -29.70 11.33
C SER A 23 -12.75 -28.75 12.15
N PHE A 24 -12.08 -27.79 11.51
CA PHE A 24 -11.70 -26.57 12.18
C PHE A 24 -13.00 -25.95 12.70
N ASN A 25 -13.35 -26.31 13.93
CA ASN A 25 -14.27 -25.51 14.71
C ASN A 25 -13.60 -24.15 14.82
N HIS A 26 -13.82 -23.31 13.80
CA HIS A 26 -13.60 -21.90 13.91
C HIS A 26 -14.59 -21.48 15.01
N LYS A 27 -14.16 -21.60 16.28
CA LYS A 27 -14.81 -20.85 17.33
C LYS A 27 -14.77 -19.44 16.79
N ASP A 28 -15.95 -18.93 16.39
CA ASP A 28 -16.16 -17.52 16.25
C ASP A 28 -15.52 -16.90 17.49
N SER A 29 -14.27 -16.46 17.32
CA SER A 29 -13.67 -15.62 18.32
C SER A 29 -14.69 -14.50 18.43
N ASN A 30 -15.37 -14.43 19.56
CA ASN A 30 -16.16 -13.27 19.94
C ASN A 30 -15.19 -12.09 19.90
N LEU A 31 -14.93 -11.60 18.70
CA LEU A 31 -14.22 -10.35 18.46
C LEU A 31 -15.05 -9.34 19.24
N LYS A 32 -14.61 -9.05 20.46
CA LYS A 32 -15.22 -8.02 21.27
C LYS A 32 -15.36 -6.82 20.36
N LYS A 33 -16.60 -6.49 19.97
CA LYS A 33 -16.88 -5.29 19.18
C LYS A 33 -16.28 -4.14 19.97
N PHE A 34 -15.14 -3.63 19.50
CA PHE A 34 -14.51 -2.49 20.12
C PHE A 34 -15.50 -1.32 20.03
N LYS A 35 -16.00 -0.88 21.18
CA LYS A 35 -16.95 0.25 21.26
C LYS A 35 -16.29 1.58 20.87
N VAL A 36 -14.97 1.61 20.77
CA VAL A 36 -14.17 2.81 20.49
C VAL A 36 -13.31 2.54 19.26
N PRO A 37 -13.30 3.41 18.24
CA PRO A 37 -12.44 3.27 17.08
C PRO A 37 -10.98 3.31 17.52
N ARG A 38 -10.13 2.62 16.74
CA ARG A 38 -8.68 2.59 16.94
C ARG A 38 -7.98 2.93 15.65
N ILE A 39 -6.86 3.63 15.75
CA ILE A 39 -5.98 3.96 14.63
C ILE A 39 -4.60 3.45 14.98
N ILE A 40 -3.96 2.77 14.04
CA ILE A 40 -2.63 2.21 14.21
C ILE A 40 -1.80 2.63 13.00
N SER A 41 -0.58 3.07 13.25
CA SER A 41 0.43 3.36 12.23
C SER A 41 1.75 2.70 12.60
N THR A 42 2.57 2.40 11.61
CA THR A 42 3.80 1.62 11.80
C THR A 42 5.01 2.48 12.16
N TRP A 43 5.11 3.68 11.58
CA TRP A 43 6.28 4.55 11.67
C TRP A 43 6.03 5.79 12.55
N ASN A 44 7.10 6.48 12.96
CA ASN A 44 6.99 7.67 13.81
C ASN A 44 6.16 8.81 13.20
N HIS A 45 6.27 9.04 11.88
CA HIS A 45 5.44 10.01 11.17
C HIS A 45 3.94 9.64 11.22
N GLY A 46 3.62 8.39 11.48
CA GLY A 46 2.26 7.93 11.72
C GLY A 46 1.58 8.59 12.92
N LEU A 47 2.30 9.20 13.85
CA LEU A 47 1.69 9.92 14.98
C LEU A 47 0.87 11.12 14.50
N ASP A 48 1.39 11.91 13.58
CA ASP A 48 0.68 13.06 13.03
C ASP A 48 -0.44 12.62 12.07
N ALA A 49 -0.19 11.58 11.27
CA ALA A 49 -1.23 10.91 10.48
C ALA A 49 -2.40 10.46 11.36
N ASN A 50 -2.13 9.81 12.50
CA ASN A 50 -3.15 9.35 13.43
C ASN A 50 -3.95 10.50 14.06
N LYS A 51 -3.32 11.65 14.34
CA LYS A 51 -4.04 12.83 14.84
C LYS A 51 -5.08 13.33 13.83
N VAL A 52 -4.68 13.44 12.56
CA VAL A 52 -5.59 13.90 11.49
C VAL A 52 -6.68 12.85 11.23
N ALA A 53 -6.34 11.57 11.18
CA ALA A 53 -7.30 10.49 11.04
C ALA A 53 -8.32 10.49 12.19
N TRP A 54 -7.85 10.65 13.43
CA TRP A 54 -8.71 10.73 14.61
C TRP A 54 -9.67 11.93 14.57
N LYS A 55 -9.18 13.09 14.13
CA LYS A 55 -10.02 14.25 13.92
C LYS A 55 -11.15 13.97 12.93
N ASN A 56 -10.84 13.36 11.78
CA ASN A 56 -11.85 13.01 10.77
C ASN A 56 -12.88 12.01 11.31
N LEU A 57 -12.47 11.03 12.13
CA LEU A 57 -13.41 10.12 12.81
C LEU A 57 -14.33 10.84 13.77
N LYS A 58 -13.81 11.76 14.58
CA LYS A 58 -14.62 12.59 15.49
C LYS A 58 -15.63 13.46 14.75
N ASP A 59 -15.22 13.97 13.59
CA ASP A 59 -16.07 14.78 12.71
C ASP A 59 -17.11 13.91 11.94
N GLY A 60 -17.18 12.61 12.19
CA GLY A 60 -18.16 11.69 11.60
C GLY A 60 -17.90 11.30 10.15
N LYS A 61 -16.71 11.56 9.60
CA LYS A 61 -16.40 11.33 8.18
C LYS A 61 -16.17 9.87 7.79
N GLY A 62 -16.17 8.94 8.73
CA GLY A 62 -15.98 7.52 8.47
C GLY A 62 -14.52 7.08 8.36
N GLY A 63 -14.30 5.75 8.45
CA GLY A 63 -12.96 5.15 8.54
C GLY A 63 -12.12 5.35 7.29
N LEU A 64 -12.70 5.15 6.11
CA LEU A 64 -11.99 5.28 4.84
C LEU A 64 -11.42 6.69 4.65
N THR A 65 -12.25 7.71 4.87
CA THR A 65 -11.82 9.12 4.80
C THR A 65 -10.78 9.43 5.87
N ALA A 66 -10.91 8.89 7.06
CA ALA A 66 -9.94 9.09 8.12
C ALA A 66 -8.56 8.53 7.74
N VAL A 67 -8.52 7.33 7.15
CA VAL A 67 -7.27 6.71 6.68
C VAL A 67 -6.64 7.54 5.56
N GLU A 68 -7.40 7.90 4.54
CA GLU A 68 -6.90 8.72 3.43
C GLU A 68 -6.27 10.03 3.91
N TYR A 69 -7.02 10.81 4.69
CA TYR A 69 -6.52 12.09 5.18
C TYR A 69 -5.35 11.94 6.15
N GLY A 70 -5.30 10.84 6.90
CA GLY A 70 -4.16 10.51 7.74
C GLY A 70 -2.90 10.26 6.91
N VAL A 71 -2.99 9.43 5.87
CA VAL A 71 -1.84 9.11 4.99
C VAL A 71 -1.35 10.35 4.25
N ARG A 72 -2.25 11.20 3.78
CA ARG A 72 -1.90 12.45 3.09
C ARG A 72 -1.01 13.38 3.92
N VAL A 73 -1.04 13.31 5.25
CA VAL A 73 -0.13 14.09 6.09
C VAL A 73 1.32 13.80 5.76
N SER A 74 1.66 12.52 5.61
CA SER A 74 3.02 12.11 5.22
C SER A 74 3.31 12.42 3.74
N GLU A 75 2.34 12.23 2.86
CA GLU A 75 2.50 12.54 1.43
C GLU A 75 2.69 14.03 1.14
N ASP A 76 2.14 14.89 1.99
CA ASP A 76 2.21 16.34 1.87
C ASP A 76 3.47 16.94 2.53
N ASP A 77 4.16 16.20 3.41
CA ASP A 77 5.33 16.68 4.14
C ASP A 77 6.61 16.54 3.29
N PRO A 78 7.24 17.66 2.86
CA PRO A 78 8.47 17.60 2.06
C PRO A 78 9.68 17.04 2.83
N ASN A 79 9.58 16.85 4.14
CA ASN A 79 10.63 16.25 4.96
C ASN A 79 10.45 14.73 5.12
N GLU A 80 9.27 14.20 4.84
CA GLU A 80 9.05 12.77 4.76
C GLU A 80 9.65 12.23 3.45
N ARG A 81 10.65 11.35 3.58
CA ARG A 81 11.48 10.95 2.44
C ARG A 81 11.02 9.68 1.76
N SER A 82 10.02 9.01 2.32
CA SER A 82 9.55 7.71 1.83
C SER A 82 8.39 7.81 0.85
N VAL A 83 7.61 8.91 0.88
CA VAL A 83 6.38 9.06 0.09
C VAL A 83 6.16 10.51 -0.35
N GLY A 84 5.31 10.73 -1.34
CA GLY A 84 4.75 12.03 -1.70
C GLY A 84 5.77 13.10 -2.12
N LEU A 85 5.52 14.32 -1.67
CA LEU A 85 6.38 15.47 -1.94
C LEU A 85 7.73 15.31 -1.23
N GLY A 86 8.82 15.32 -1.98
CA GLY A 86 10.16 15.14 -1.42
C GLY A 86 10.56 13.68 -1.22
N GLY A 87 9.79 12.72 -1.68
CA GLY A 87 10.17 11.32 -1.72
C GLY A 87 11.50 11.10 -2.43
N LEU A 88 12.29 10.12 -1.97
CA LEU A 88 13.55 9.77 -2.62
C LEU A 88 13.29 9.18 -4.00
N PRO A 89 14.01 9.64 -5.03
CA PRO A 89 13.78 9.18 -6.38
C PRO A 89 14.40 7.80 -6.65
N ASP A 90 14.00 7.21 -7.76
CA ASP A 90 14.66 6.06 -8.34
C ASP A 90 16.08 6.42 -8.83
N ARG A 91 16.81 5.43 -9.35
CA ARG A 91 18.17 5.64 -9.89
C ARG A 91 18.24 6.67 -11.02
N LYS A 92 17.14 6.91 -11.73
CA LYS A 92 17.06 7.88 -12.84
C LYS A 92 16.67 9.28 -12.39
N GLY A 93 16.36 9.45 -11.10
CA GLY A 93 15.93 10.73 -10.55
C GLY A 93 14.42 10.96 -10.58
N ASN A 94 13.61 9.92 -10.84
CA ASN A 94 12.16 10.03 -10.85
C ASN A 94 11.58 9.63 -9.49
N VAL A 95 10.76 10.47 -8.90
CA VAL A 95 9.96 10.08 -7.72
C VAL A 95 8.79 9.23 -8.20
N THR A 96 8.79 7.96 -7.81
CA THR A 96 7.75 6.99 -8.12
C THR A 96 7.04 6.58 -6.86
N LEU A 97 5.72 6.58 -6.88
CA LEU A 97 4.88 6.38 -5.70
C LEU A 97 3.95 5.20 -5.88
N ASP A 98 3.77 4.47 -4.78
CA ASP A 98 2.82 3.38 -4.65
C ASP A 98 1.88 3.66 -3.49
N ALA A 99 0.61 3.31 -3.63
CA ALA A 99 -0.37 3.40 -2.57
C ALA A 99 -1.45 2.34 -2.73
N CYS A 100 -2.01 1.91 -1.60
CA CYS A 100 -3.22 1.09 -1.61
C CYS A 100 -4.14 1.48 -0.46
N ILE A 101 -5.43 1.30 -0.66
CA ILE A 101 -6.46 1.54 0.32
C ILE A 101 -7.52 0.45 0.24
N MET A 102 -8.10 0.10 1.37
CA MET A 102 -9.17 -0.89 1.46
C MET A 102 -10.27 -0.36 2.38
N ASP A 103 -11.50 -0.63 2.02
CA ASP A 103 -12.65 -0.29 2.82
C ASP A 103 -13.09 -1.45 3.75
N LYS A 104 -14.16 -1.22 4.51
CA LYS A 104 -14.74 -2.20 5.45
C LYS A 104 -15.39 -3.43 4.77
N ASN A 105 -15.67 -3.37 3.48
CA ASN A 105 -16.29 -4.45 2.70
C ASN A 105 -15.23 -5.30 1.98
N ASN A 106 -13.94 -4.98 2.14
CA ASN A 106 -12.79 -5.51 1.43
C ASN A 106 -12.70 -5.05 -0.03
N ASP A 107 -13.43 -4.02 -0.43
CA ASP A 107 -13.17 -3.34 -1.69
C ASP A 107 -11.85 -2.60 -1.57
N CYS A 108 -10.99 -2.71 -2.58
CA CYS A 108 -9.66 -2.12 -2.54
C CYS A 108 -9.31 -1.42 -3.84
N GLY A 109 -8.42 -0.44 -3.73
CA GLY A 109 -7.82 0.24 -4.85
C GLY A 109 -6.36 0.51 -4.61
N ALA A 110 -5.58 0.52 -5.68
CA ALA A 110 -4.16 0.74 -5.62
C ALA A 110 -3.64 1.51 -6.83
N VAL A 111 -2.53 2.16 -6.64
CA VAL A 111 -1.69 2.69 -7.72
C VAL A 111 -0.26 2.26 -7.51
N SER A 112 0.46 2.07 -8.60
CA SER A 112 1.87 1.72 -8.57
C SER A 112 2.64 2.48 -9.65
N PHE A 113 3.89 2.81 -9.34
CA PHE A 113 4.75 3.57 -10.24
C PHE A 113 4.13 4.89 -10.71
N LEU A 114 3.31 5.52 -9.85
CA LEU A 114 2.68 6.81 -10.13
C LEU A 114 3.71 7.92 -9.98
N GLN A 115 3.80 8.80 -10.96
CA GLN A 115 4.72 9.93 -10.98
C GLN A 115 3.97 11.26 -11.01
N ASN A 116 4.59 12.31 -10.49
CA ASN A 116 4.10 13.69 -10.58
C ASN A 116 2.72 13.96 -9.96
N ILE A 117 2.19 13.05 -9.14
CA ILE A 117 0.96 13.22 -8.37
C ILE A 117 1.30 13.04 -6.89
N LYS A 118 1.14 14.10 -6.10
CA LYS A 118 1.60 14.16 -4.71
C LYS A 118 0.87 13.20 -3.77
N ASN A 119 -0.43 13.00 -3.98
CA ASN A 119 -1.26 12.18 -3.10
C ASN A 119 -1.72 10.87 -3.75
N PRO A 120 -0.85 9.87 -3.89
CA PRO A 120 -1.19 8.58 -4.50
C PRO A 120 -2.31 7.84 -3.74
N ILE A 121 -2.44 8.02 -2.42
CA ILE A 121 -3.51 7.39 -1.65
C ILE A 121 -4.90 7.85 -2.10
N SER A 122 -5.05 9.13 -2.46
CA SER A 122 -6.33 9.65 -2.96
C SER A 122 -6.64 9.12 -4.36
N VAL A 123 -5.63 8.92 -5.21
CA VAL A 123 -5.82 8.27 -6.52
C VAL A 123 -6.20 6.80 -6.33
N ALA A 124 -5.53 6.07 -5.45
CA ALA A 124 -5.85 4.68 -5.12
C ALA A 124 -7.31 4.54 -4.65
N ARG A 125 -7.79 5.46 -3.83
CA ARG A 125 -9.21 5.51 -3.43
C ARG A 125 -10.14 5.67 -4.63
N LEU A 126 -9.84 6.57 -5.56
CA LEU A 126 -10.68 6.76 -6.74
C LEU A 126 -10.62 5.58 -7.70
N VAL A 127 -9.50 4.85 -7.78
CA VAL A 127 -9.43 3.57 -8.51
C VAL A 127 -10.48 2.60 -7.95
N MET A 128 -10.55 2.44 -6.63
CA MET A 128 -11.55 1.59 -5.97
C MET A 128 -12.99 2.06 -6.22
N GLU A 129 -13.23 3.39 -6.11
CA GLU A 129 -14.59 3.94 -6.11
C GLU A 129 -15.16 4.16 -7.53
N LYS A 130 -14.31 4.32 -8.55
CA LYS A 130 -14.73 4.76 -9.88
C LYS A 130 -14.34 3.85 -11.03
N THR A 131 -13.61 2.78 -10.78
CA THR A 131 -13.18 1.85 -11.84
C THR A 131 -13.49 0.40 -11.46
N PRO A 132 -13.56 -0.51 -12.45
CA PRO A 132 -13.65 -1.93 -12.18
C PRO A 132 -12.29 -2.57 -11.80
N HIS A 133 -11.22 -1.77 -11.76
CA HIS A 133 -9.87 -2.23 -11.50
C HIS A 133 -9.52 -2.14 -10.02
N VAL A 134 -8.72 -3.09 -9.56
CA VAL A 134 -8.11 -3.04 -8.23
C VAL A 134 -6.84 -2.19 -8.23
N MET A 135 -6.15 -2.11 -9.37
CA MET A 135 -4.88 -1.38 -9.48
C MET A 135 -4.72 -0.75 -10.86
N LEU A 136 -4.19 0.47 -10.86
CA LEU A 136 -3.64 1.13 -12.05
C LEU A 136 -2.15 1.38 -11.85
N THR A 137 -1.36 1.38 -12.92
CA THR A 137 0.08 1.54 -12.84
C THR A 137 0.65 2.50 -13.89
N GLY A 138 1.75 3.16 -13.53
CA GLY A 138 2.55 4.00 -14.44
C GLY A 138 1.73 5.09 -15.12
N GLN A 139 1.89 5.21 -16.45
CA GLN A 139 1.21 6.26 -17.23
C GLN A 139 -0.32 6.15 -17.15
N GLY A 140 -0.88 4.94 -17.13
CA GLY A 140 -2.33 4.76 -17.00
C GLY A 140 -2.87 5.28 -15.67
N ALA A 141 -2.12 5.10 -14.57
CA ALA A 141 -2.49 5.67 -13.28
C ALA A 141 -2.39 7.20 -13.27
N TYR A 142 -1.38 7.76 -13.93
CA TYR A 142 -1.21 9.19 -14.09
C TYR A 142 -2.35 9.82 -14.92
N ASP A 143 -2.66 9.26 -16.09
CA ASP A 143 -3.71 9.76 -16.96
C ASP A 143 -5.07 9.75 -16.24
N PHE A 144 -5.38 8.65 -15.55
CA PHE A 144 -6.56 8.57 -14.69
C PHE A 144 -6.57 9.67 -13.61
N ALA A 145 -5.44 9.90 -12.93
CA ALA A 145 -5.36 10.95 -11.94
C ALA A 145 -5.65 12.33 -12.52
N ILE A 146 -5.08 12.66 -13.68
CA ILE A 146 -5.35 13.93 -14.38
C ILE A 146 -6.84 14.06 -14.77
N GLU A 147 -7.45 13.00 -15.29
CA GLU A 147 -8.89 12.96 -15.59
C GLU A 147 -9.75 13.18 -14.34
N GLN A 148 -9.29 12.73 -13.17
CA GLN A 148 -9.97 12.96 -11.90
C GLN A 148 -9.68 14.34 -11.27
N GLY A 149 -8.91 15.21 -11.95
CA GLY A 149 -8.65 16.59 -11.55
C GLY A 149 -7.44 16.78 -10.64
N PHE A 150 -6.58 15.77 -10.48
CA PHE A 150 -5.31 15.95 -9.79
C PHE A 150 -4.36 16.82 -10.62
N LYS A 151 -3.53 17.58 -9.93
CA LYS A 151 -2.52 18.42 -10.59
C LYS A 151 -1.20 17.68 -10.71
N SER A 152 -0.60 17.79 -11.89
CA SER A 152 0.78 17.35 -12.09
C SER A 152 1.74 18.33 -11.44
N GLU A 153 2.68 17.84 -10.63
CA GLU A 153 3.69 18.63 -9.97
C GLU A 153 5.02 17.88 -9.84
N ASN A 154 6.13 18.60 -9.78
CA ASN A 154 7.42 17.98 -9.55
C ASN A 154 7.56 17.60 -8.07
N LEU A 155 7.72 16.32 -7.78
CA LEU A 155 7.83 15.81 -6.43
C LEU A 155 9.28 15.79 -5.91
N LEU A 156 10.27 15.92 -6.79
CA LEU A 156 11.68 15.95 -6.42
C LEU A 156 12.07 17.33 -5.89
N THR A 157 12.12 17.47 -4.57
CA THR A 157 12.60 18.70 -3.92
C THR A 157 14.12 18.82 -4.05
N ASP A 158 14.65 20.04 -3.85
CA ASP A 158 16.10 20.31 -3.89
C ASP A 158 16.86 19.40 -2.91
N LYS A 159 16.32 19.24 -1.70
CA LYS A 159 16.88 18.36 -0.67
C LYS A 159 16.91 16.90 -1.10
N SER A 160 15.83 16.40 -1.72
CA SER A 160 15.78 15.04 -2.24
C SER A 160 16.77 14.82 -3.37
N ARG A 161 16.90 15.84 -4.23
CA ARG A 161 17.87 15.84 -5.31
C ARG A 161 19.31 15.79 -4.82
N GLU A 162 19.65 16.60 -3.81
CA GLU A 162 20.98 16.56 -3.22
C GLU A 162 21.32 15.20 -2.61
N ASP A 163 20.37 14.60 -1.87
CA ASP A 163 20.57 13.30 -1.26
C ASP A 163 20.71 12.20 -2.33
N TRP A 164 19.93 12.27 -3.40
CA TRP A 164 20.04 11.35 -4.54
C TRP A 164 21.40 11.47 -5.24
N LEU A 165 21.89 12.68 -5.51
CA LEU A 165 23.20 12.89 -6.12
C LEU A 165 24.33 12.32 -5.23
N LYS A 166 24.30 12.61 -3.92
CA LYS A 166 25.25 12.03 -2.97
C LYS A 166 25.20 10.48 -2.93
N TRP A 167 24.01 9.93 -3.09
CA TRP A 167 23.84 8.48 -3.16
C TRP A 167 24.44 7.92 -4.44
N LEU A 168 24.25 8.55 -5.60
CA LEU A 168 24.81 8.13 -6.87
C LEU A 168 26.35 8.05 -6.83
N GLU A 169 27.02 9.03 -6.19
CA GLU A 169 28.46 9.05 -6.02
C GLU A 169 28.98 7.87 -5.19
N LYS A 170 28.24 7.42 -4.19
CA LYS A 170 28.69 6.43 -3.20
C LYS A 170 28.20 5.02 -3.47
N SER A 171 27.11 4.86 -4.21
CA SER A 171 26.31 3.62 -4.16
C SER A 171 26.92 2.45 -4.88
N ASN A 172 27.94 2.56 -5.70
CA ASN A 172 28.50 1.42 -6.47
C ASN A 172 27.46 0.32 -6.75
N TYR A 173 26.23 0.74 -7.10
CA TYR A 173 25.06 -0.13 -7.14
C TYR A 173 25.27 -1.28 -8.12
N LYS A 174 25.22 -2.50 -7.60
CA LYS A 174 25.20 -3.73 -8.41
C LYS A 174 23.83 -4.38 -8.22
N PRO A 175 23.11 -4.70 -9.31
CA PRO A 175 21.87 -5.46 -9.20
C PRO A 175 22.13 -6.78 -8.48
N THR A 176 21.37 -7.05 -7.42
CA THR A 176 21.43 -8.33 -6.72
C THR A 176 20.14 -9.09 -7.01
N ILE A 177 20.26 -10.35 -7.37
CA ILE A 177 19.10 -11.22 -7.56
C ILE A 177 18.48 -11.46 -6.18
N ASN A 178 17.17 -11.28 -6.07
CA ASN A 178 16.44 -11.68 -4.88
C ASN A 178 16.52 -13.20 -4.77
N ILE A 179 17.18 -13.68 -3.74
CA ILE A 179 17.24 -15.11 -3.41
C ILE A 179 16.31 -15.27 -2.22
N GLU A 180 15.11 -15.78 -2.47
CA GLU A 180 14.23 -16.31 -1.44
C GLU A 180 14.59 -17.76 -1.14
#